data_642f237e912e73c1a528034ec661657d
#
_entry.id   642f237e912e73c1a528034ec661657d
#
_cell.length_a   1.000
_cell.length_b   1.000
_cell.length_c   1.000
_cell.angle_alpha   90.00
_cell.angle_beta   90.00
_cell.angle_gamma   90.00
#
_symmetry.space_group_name_H-M   'P 1'
#
loop_
_entity.id
_entity.type
_entity.pdbx_description
1 polymer ?
#
loop_
_entity_poly.entity_id
_entity_poly.type
_entity_poly.pdbx_seq_one_letter_code
_entity_poly.pdbx_strand_id
1 'polypeptide(L)'
;MADSTREAAGEDSLIARYFKPIATDPGAFGLDDDAAALMPSGDDIVVTTDAVVEGVHFLPDDPPETLARKALRVNLSDLAAKGATPAGFVLTLALRHSDEAWLKPFAQALGEDAVHFGCPLLGGDTVSTPGPLMISITAFGRVLSGKMVHRSGARPGDCVVVTGTIGDAALGLDVLRGGPVAVALGQDATATEALTARYRVPQPRNALALAVRDYASAAMDVSDGLAGDLAKLCAASGVSAAIDLPGIPLSSAAADLLARGIVGIEQLIAGGDDYEILCTVPEDRLEAFVESSRQAGVAVASIGTILAGTARPVFLDAQGRELVLKRLSYSHF
;
A
#
# COMPACT_ATOMS: atom_id res chain seq x y z
N MET A 1 50.83 -2.68 -4.23
CA MET A 1 50.05 -3.58 -5.08
C MET A 1 49.31 -4.55 -4.16
N ALA A 2 48.11 -4.25 -3.84
CA ALA A 2 47.19 -5.18 -3.20
C ALA A 2 45.99 -5.28 -4.16
N ASP A 3 45.98 -6.37 -4.91
CA ASP A 3 44.92 -6.74 -5.82
C ASP A 3 43.78 -7.27 -4.95
N SER A 4 42.79 -6.44 -4.71
CA SER A 4 41.56 -6.86 -4.08
C SER A 4 40.53 -7.19 -5.17
N THR A 5 40.71 -8.32 -5.81
CA THR A 5 39.62 -8.99 -6.52
C THR A 5 38.57 -9.40 -5.48
N ARG A 6 37.61 -8.51 -5.18
CA ARG A 6 36.34 -8.94 -4.61
C ARG A 6 35.65 -9.77 -5.69
N GLU A 7 35.75 -11.09 -5.60
CA GLU A 7 34.86 -11.98 -6.33
C GLU A 7 33.44 -11.55 -5.97
N ALA A 8 32.65 -11.18 -6.99
CA ALA A 8 31.23 -11.00 -6.82
C ALA A 8 30.68 -12.31 -6.27
N ALA A 9 30.04 -12.27 -5.11
CA ALA A 9 29.40 -13.44 -4.52
C ALA A 9 28.42 -14.02 -5.54
N GLY A 10 28.53 -15.30 -5.85
CA GLY A 10 27.58 -15.96 -6.73
C GLY A 10 26.17 -15.94 -6.17
N GLU A 11 25.17 -16.14 -7.00
CA GLU A 11 23.75 -16.12 -6.63
C GLU A 11 23.45 -17.00 -5.41
N ASP A 12 23.93 -18.25 -5.39
CA ASP A 12 23.75 -19.17 -4.25
C ASP A 12 24.29 -18.60 -2.93
N SER A 13 25.44 -17.92 -2.99
CA SER A 13 26.05 -17.30 -1.83
C SER A 13 25.23 -16.11 -1.31
N LEU A 14 24.61 -15.34 -2.23
CA LEU A 14 23.71 -14.25 -1.91
C LEU A 14 22.43 -14.78 -1.24
N ILE A 15 21.78 -15.80 -1.83
CA ILE A 15 20.58 -16.44 -1.30
C ILE A 15 20.86 -17.01 0.11
N ALA A 16 21.93 -17.78 0.25
CA ALA A 16 22.29 -18.39 1.53
C ALA A 16 22.56 -17.37 2.63
N ARG A 17 23.14 -16.22 2.28
CA ARG A 17 23.54 -15.20 3.26
C ARG A 17 22.43 -14.26 3.67
N TYR A 18 21.57 -13.86 2.73
CA TYR A 18 20.60 -12.79 2.97
C TYR A 18 19.14 -13.26 3.02
N PHE A 19 18.76 -14.24 2.22
CA PHE A 19 17.36 -14.66 2.10
C PHE A 19 17.02 -15.93 2.89
N LYS A 20 17.92 -16.91 2.91
CA LYS A 20 17.73 -18.14 3.70
C LYS A 20 17.46 -17.89 5.19
N PRO A 21 18.14 -16.94 5.87
CA PRO A 21 17.85 -16.66 7.28
C PRO A 21 16.45 -16.08 7.56
N ILE A 22 15.80 -15.47 6.56
CA ILE A 22 14.45 -14.88 6.71
C ILE A 22 13.34 -15.78 6.15
N ALA A 23 13.67 -16.88 5.49
CA ALA A 23 12.73 -17.90 4.99
C ALA A 23 12.42 -18.89 6.14
N THR A 24 11.69 -18.44 7.13
CA THR A 24 11.47 -19.19 8.40
C THR A 24 10.29 -20.14 8.36
N ASP A 25 9.42 -20.06 7.34
CA ASP A 25 8.29 -20.98 7.19
C ASP A 25 8.76 -22.39 6.79
N PRO A 26 8.26 -23.48 7.43
CA PRO A 26 8.62 -24.84 7.05
C PRO A 26 8.34 -25.18 5.58
N GLY A 27 7.32 -24.56 4.98
CA GLY A 27 6.97 -24.73 3.58
C GLY A 27 7.93 -24.06 2.60
N ALA A 28 8.85 -23.21 3.07
CA ALA A 28 9.92 -22.64 2.26
C ALA A 28 11.10 -23.62 2.07
N PHE A 29 11.11 -24.76 2.78
CA PHE A 29 12.15 -25.80 2.75
C PHE A 29 13.59 -25.25 2.89
N GLY A 30 13.75 -24.13 3.60
CA GLY A 30 15.03 -23.43 3.78
C GLY A 30 15.61 -22.86 2.48
N LEU A 31 14.82 -22.67 1.45
CA LEU A 31 15.22 -22.27 0.09
C LEU A 31 16.23 -23.26 -0.56
N ASP A 32 16.11 -24.54 -0.22
CA ASP A 32 16.95 -25.63 -0.78
C ASP A 32 16.19 -26.48 -1.82
N ASP A 33 14.92 -26.15 -2.12
CA ASP A 33 14.07 -26.81 -3.12
C ASP A 33 13.63 -25.83 -4.21
N ASP A 34 13.24 -26.36 -5.38
CA ASP A 34 12.79 -25.57 -6.54
C ASP A 34 11.43 -24.89 -6.31
N ALA A 35 10.69 -25.27 -5.28
CA ALA A 35 9.36 -24.75 -4.99
C ALA A 35 9.07 -24.71 -3.49
N ALA A 36 8.09 -23.87 -3.10
CA ALA A 36 7.56 -23.80 -1.75
C ALA A 36 6.17 -24.42 -1.65
N ALA A 37 5.74 -24.80 -0.44
CA ALA A 37 4.40 -25.30 -0.16
C ALA A 37 3.64 -24.39 0.78
N LEU A 38 2.44 -23.96 0.38
CA LEU A 38 1.45 -23.38 1.29
C LEU A 38 0.53 -24.50 1.80
N MET A 39 0.59 -24.79 3.08
CA MET A 39 -0.19 -25.87 3.69
C MET A 39 -1.70 -25.59 3.56
N PRO A 40 -2.51 -26.56 3.14
CA PRO A 40 -3.95 -26.40 3.02
C PRO A 40 -4.58 -26.14 4.40
N SER A 41 -5.52 -25.20 4.46
CA SER A 41 -6.24 -24.82 5.70
C SER A 41 -7.76 -24.91 5.58
N GLY A 42 -8.28 -25.15 4.38
CA GLY A 42 -9.73 -25.07 4.10
C GLY A 42 -10.21 -23.65 3.78
N ASP A 43 -9.32 -22.65 3.85
CA ASP A 43 -9.57 -21.27 3.46
C ASP A 43 -9.30 -21.05 1.97
N ASP A 44 -9.87 -19.99 1.40
CA ASP A 44 -9.48 -19.52 0.07
C ASP A 44 -8.10 -18.85 0.15
N ILE A 45 -7.26 -19.09 -0.86
CA ILE A 45 -5.99 -18.39 -1.03
C ILE A 45 -6.21 -17.15 -1.88
N VAL A 46 -5.97 -15.99 -1.30
CA VAL A 46 -5.94 -14.69 -2.00
C VAL A 46 -4.53 -14.43 -2.48
N VAL A 47 -4.38 -14.09 -3.75
CA VAL A 47 -3.08 -13.82 -4.38
C VAL A 47 -3.09 -12.40 -4.93
N THR A 48 -2.03 -11.66 -4.64
CA THR A 48 -1.76 -10.36 -5.25
C THR A 48 -0.30 -10.27 -5.67
N THR A 49 0.00 -9.39 -6.63
CA THR A 49 1.37 -9.17 -7.09
C THR A 49 1.57 -7.73 -7.53
N ASP A 50 2.61 -7.11 -6.97
CA ASP A 50 3.07 -5.79 -7.35
C ASP A 50 4.57 -5.76 -7.61
N ALA A 51 4.97 -4.86 -8.51
CA ALA A 51 6.36 -4.56 -8.78
C ALA A 51 6.66 -3.09 -8.49
N VAL A 52 7.74 -2.83 -7.78
CA VAL A 52 8.28 -1.48 -7.58
C VAL A 52 9.55 -1.32 -8.41
N VAL A 53 9.61 -0.24 -9.20
CA VAL A 53 10.66 0.03 -10.20
C VAL A 53 11.31 1.38 -9.88
N GLU A 54 12.64 1.41 -9.89
CA GLU A 54 13.44 2.61 -9.70
C GLU A 54 13.09 3.71 -10.72
N GLY A 55 12.93 4.92 -10.22
CA GLY A 55 12.55 6.08 -11.03
C GLY A 55 11.06 6.18 -11.34
N VAL A 56 10.27 5.12 -11.03
CA VAL A 56 8.81 5.09 -11.19
C VAL A 56 8.13 5.09 -9.81
N HIS A 57 8.40 4.08 -8.98
CA HIS A 57 7.75 3.87 -7.69
C HIS A 57 8.60 4.27 -6.49
N PHE A 58 9.90 4.47 -6.71
CA PHE A 58 10.84 4.93 -5.69
C PHE A 58 11.98 5.71 -6.36
N LEU A 59 12.67 6.52 -5.56
CA LEU A 59 13.80 7.34 -6.04
C LEU A 59 15.11 6.54 -5.97
N PRO A 60 16.07 6.81 -6.88
CA PRO A 60 17.34 6.09 -6.91
C PRO A 60 18.14 6.14 -5.59
N ASP A 61 17.95 7.22 -4.81
CA ASP A 61 18.64 7.44 -3.55
C ASP A 61 17.83 7.01 -2.32
N ASP A 62 16.68 6.35 -2.52
CA ASP A 62 15.90 5.84 -1.39
C ASP A 62 16.66 4.70 -0.69
N PRO A 63 16.71 4.71 0.66
CA PRO A 63 17.43 3.70 1.44
C PRO A 63 16.90 2.27 1.18
N PRO A 64 17.80 1.26 1.05
CA PRO A 64 17.39 -0.12 0.72
C PRO A 64 16.39 -0.73 1.71
N GLU A 65 16.49 -0.39 3.00
CA GLU A 65 15.54 -0.81 4.03
C GLU A 65 14.12 -0.27 3.79
N THR A 66 13.99 0.93 3.22
CA THR A 66 12.68 1.49 2.88
C THR A 66 12.09 0.83 1.64
N LEU A 67 12.95 0.44 0.69
CA LEU A 67 12.53 -0.28 -0.52
C LEU A 67 12.02 -1.68 -0.19
N ALA A 68 12.71 -2.40 0.70
CA ALA A 68 12.26 -3.70 1.19
C ALA A 68 10.86 -3.62 1.82
N ARG A 69 10.67 -2.62 2.70
CA ARG A 69 9.39 -2.39 3.35
C ARG A 69 8.31 -1.98 2.35
N LYS A 70 8.60 -1.03 1.45
CA LYS A 70 7.64 -0.60 0.43
C LYS A 70 7.19 -1.79 -0.42
N ALA A 71 8.12 -2.57 -0.97
CA ALA A 71 7.83 -3.69 -1.85
C ALA A 71 6.91 -4.75 -1.21
N LEU A 72 7.12 -5.08 0.07
CA LEU A 72 6.24 -6.03 0.76
C LEU A 72 4.91 -5.37 1.14
N ARG A 73 4.93 -4.16 1.67
CA ARG A 73 3.76 -3.51 2.27
C ARG A 73 2.70 -3.09 1.25
N VAL A 74 3.07 -2.78 0.00
CA VAL A 74 2.09 -2.53 -1.06
C VAL A 74 1.21 -3.76 -1.30
N ASN A 75 1.81 -4.95 -1.36
CA ASN A 75 1.08 -6.22 -1.47
C ASN A 75 0.25 -6.55 -0.22
N LEU A 76 0.78 -6.25 0.97
CA LEU A 76 0.05 -6.42 2.23
C LEU A 76 -1.18 -5.51 2.31
N SER A 77 -1.13 -4.34 1.68
CA SER A 77 -2.26 -3.41 1.55
C SER A 77 -3.41 -4.04 0.79
N ASP A 78 -3.14 -4.66 -0.35
CA ASP A 78 -4.14 -5.44 -1.10
C ASP A 78 -4.77 -6.53 -0.24
N LEU A 79 -3.95 -7.36 0.43
CA LEU A 79 -4.47 -8.45 1.27
C LEU A 79 -5.38 -7.90 2.38
N ALA A 80 -4.99 -6.79 3.02
CA ALA A 80 -5.79 -6.15 4.05
C ALA A 80 -7.15 -5.67 3.50
N ALA A 81 -7.15 -5.05 2.32
CA ALA A 81 -8.38 -4.60 1.67
C ALA A 81 -9.28 -5.75 1.20
N LYS A 82 -8.73 -6.96 1.01
CA LYS A 82 -9.51 -8.15 0.69
C LYS A 82 -10.00 -8.92 1.93
N GLY A 83 -9.72 -8.43 3.14
CA GLY A 83 -10.07 -9.10 4.37
C GLY A 83 -9.25 -10.37 4.61
N ALA A 84 -8.09 -10.48 3.97
CA ALA A 84 -7.22 -11.64 4.01
C ALA A 84 -6.08 -11.46 5.03
N THR A 85 -5.77 -12.52 5.75
CA THR A 85 -4.59 -12.58 6.63
C THR A 85 -3.39 -13.02 5.81
N PRO A 86 -2.24 -12.33 5.88
CA PRO A 86 -1.02 -12.74 5.19
C PRO A 86 -0.62 -14.19 5.50
N ALA A 87 -0.08 -14.89 4.50
CA ALA A 87 0.32 -16.30 4.63
C ALA A 87 1.73 -16.59 4.11
N GLY A 88 2.30 -15.69 3.32
CA GLY A 88 3.65 -15.78 2.79
C GLY A 88 3.80 -15.01 1.50
N PHE A 89 5.03 -14.89 1.01
CA PHE A 89 5.31 -14.23 -0.26
C PHE A 89 6.50 -14.86 -0.99
N VAL A 90 6.56 -14.64 -2.29
CA VAL A 90 7.74 -14.89 -3.12
C VAL A 90 8.28 -13.59 -3.67
N LEU A 91 9.61 -13.50 -3.83
CA LEU A 91 10.33 -12.30 -4.22
C LEU A 91 11.05 -12.52 -5.54
N THR A 92 10.87 -11.63 -6.52
CA THR A 92 11.77 -11.51 -7.66
C THR A 92 12.58 -10.21 -7.54
N LEU A 93 13.91 -10.33 -7.54
CA LEU A 93 14.83 -9.22 -7.35
C LEU A 93 15.73 -9.07 -8.59
N ALA A 94 15.52 -8.02 -9.38
CA ALA A 94 16.33 -7.71 -10.55
C ALA A 94 17.33 -6.60 -10.21
N LEU A 95 18.61 -6.97 -10.06
CA LEU A 95 19.72 -6.11 -9.64
C LEU A 95 20.65 -5.78 -10.79
N ARG A 96 21.25 -4.57 -10.79
CA ARG A 96 22.35 -4.25 -11.72
C ARG A 96 23.65 -4.97 -11.35
N HIS A 97 23.90 -5.12 -10.07
CA HIS A 97 25.06 -5.81 -9.48
C HIS A 97 24.74 -6.20 -8.04
N SER A 98 25.42 -7.21 -7.53
CA SER A 98 25.32 -7.59 -6.13
C SER A 98 26.19 -6.65 -5.28
N ASP A 99 25.56 -5.81 -4.46
CA ASP A 99 26.25 -4.92 -3.50
C ASP A 99 25.83 -5.31 -2.08
N GLU A 100 26.80 -5.75 -1.28
CA GLU A 100 26.56 -6.13 0.11
C GLU A 100 26.06 -4.96 0.96
N ALA A 101 26.49 -3.74 0.69
CA ALA A 101 26.07 -2.55 1.42
C ALA A 101 24.60 -2.23 1.17
N TRP A 102 24.05 -2.64 0.01
CA TRP A 102 22.65 -2.53 -0.34
C TRP A 102 21.84 -3.74 0.13
N LEU A 103 22.34 -4.97 -0.12
CA LEU A 103 21.60 -6.21 0.13
C LEU A 103 21.37 -6.48 1.62
N LYS A 104 22.34 -6.17 2.47
CA LYS A 104 22.24 -6.46 3.91
C LYS A 104 21.10 -5.68 4.58
N PRO A 105 21.01 -4.34 4.49
CA PRO A 105 19.88 -3.60 5.09
C PRO A 105 18.54 -3.93 4.40
N PHE A 106 18.52 -4.20 3.11
CA PHE A 106 17.34 -4.65 2.39
C PHE A 106 16.79 -5.97 2.97
N ALA A 107 17.60 -7.02 3.02
CA ALA A 107 17.17 -8.33 3.52
C ALA A 107 16.80 -8.29 5.01
N GLN A 108 17.53 -7.52 5.82
CA GLN A 108 17.19 -7.34 7.25
C GLN A 108 15.80 -6.71 7.39
N ALA A 109 15.53 -5.60 6.72
CA ALA A 109 14.25 -4.89 6.82
C ALA A 109 13.08 -5.73 6.25
N LEU A 110 13.33 -6.49 5.17
CA LEU A 110 12.35 -7.44 4.63
C LEU A 110 12.00 -8.53 5.64
N GLY A 111 13.00 -9.09 6.31
CA GLY A 111 12.81 -10.11 7.35
C GLY A 111 12.08 -9.58 8.58
N GLU A 112 12.38 -8.35 9.01
CA GLU A 112 11.68 -7.68 10.11
C GLU A 112 10.19 -7.51 9.79
N ASP A 113 9.86 -7.04 8.59
CA ASP A 113 8.46 -6.87 8.14
C ASP A 113 7.77 -8.24 7.94
N ALA A 114 8.48 -9.25 7.40
CA ALA A 114 7.94 -10.61 7.28
C ALA A 114 7.48 -11.15 8.65
N VAL A 115 8.27 -10.95 9.69
CA VAL A 115 7.92 -11.34 11.07
C VAL A 115 6.79 -10.48 11.63
N HIS A 116 6.87 -9.15 11.45
CA HIS A 116 5.88 -8.20 11.99
C HIS A 116 4.48 -8.47 11.45
N PHE A 117 4.36 -8.74 10.15
CA PHE A 117 3.08 -8.99 9.50
C PHE A 117 2.68 -10.47 9.42
N GLY A 118 3.49 -11.38 9.93
CA GLY A 118 3.23 -12.82 9.82
C GLY A 118 3.19 -13.31 8.37
N CYS A 119 4.01 -12.73 7.50
CA CYS A 119 4.08 -13.01 6.07
C CYS A 119 5.49 -13.49 5.71
N PRO A 120 5.82 -14.79 5.90
CA PRO A 120 7.16 -15.31 5.67
C PRO A 120 7.55 -15.33 4.19
N LEU A 121 8.85 -15.17 3.92
CA LEU A 121 9.42 -15.44 2.61
C LEU A 121 9.38 -16.95 2.33
N LEU A 122 8.79 -17.34 1.20
CA LEU A 122 8.64 -18.73 0.78
C LEU A 122 9.68 -19.12 -0.28
N GLY A 123 10.07 -18.17 -1.13
CA GLY A 123 10.98 -18.42 -2.23
C GLY A 123 11.14 -17.18 -3.10
N GLY A 124 11.73 -17.35 -4.27
CA GLY A 124 11.88 -16.24 -5.21
C GLY A 124 12.91 -16.50 -6.28
N ASP A 125 13.31 -15.42 -6.93
CA ASP A 125 14.30 -15.43 -8.00
C ASP A 125 15.18 -14.18 -7.89
N THR A 126 16.46 -14.28 -8.26
CA THR A 126 17.39 -13.16 -8.30
C THR A 126 18.09 -13.14 -9.65
N VAL A 127 17.88 -12.07 -10.39
CA VAL A 127 18.41 -11.92 -11.74
C VAL A 127 19.25 -10.64 -11.89
N SER A 128 20.17 -10.67 -12.84
CA SER A 128 20.91 -9.47 -13.23
C SER A 128 20.17 -8.72 -14.34
N THR A 129 20.11 -7.39 -14.25
CA THR A 129 19.51 -6.53 -15.27
C THR A 129 20.42 -5.34 -15.61
N PRO A 130 20.54 -4.93 -16.88
CA PRO A 130 21.19 -3.68 -17.25
C PRO A 130 20.27 -2.44 -17.02
N GLY A 131 18.98 -2.69 -16.75
CA GLY A 131 17.94 -1.67 -16.59
C GLY A 131 17.86 -1.13 -15.15
N PRO A 132 16.74 -0.49 -14.80
CA PRO A 132 16.48 -0.03 -13.44
C PRO A 132 16.38 -1.20 -12.47
N LEU A 133 16.68 -0.94 -11.20
CA LEU A 133 16.37 -1.87 -10.11
C LEU A 133 14.86 -2.14 -10.09
N MET A 134 14.47 -3.40 -10.02
CA MET A 134 13.08 -3.82 -9.89
C MET A 134 12.95 -4.86 -8.77
N ILE A 135 11.93 -4.69 -7.96
CA ILE A 135 11.55 -5.62 -6.90
C ILE A 135 10.09 -6.00 -7.17
N SER A 136 9.83 -7.27 -7.40
CA SER A 136 8.45 -7.77 -7.53
C SER A 136 8.16 -8.78 -6.43
N ILE A 137 7.02 -8.61 -5.77
CA ILE A 137 6.55 -9.53 -4.74
C ILE A 137 5.19 -10.06 -5.17
N THR A 138 5.02 -11.37 -5.07
CA THR A 138 3.71 -12.01 -5.10
C THR A 138 3.40 -12.48 -3.70
N ALA A 139 2.36 -11.90 -3.07
CA ALA A 139 1.93 -12.24 -1.73
C ALA A 139 0.68 -13.11 -1.73
N PHE A 140 0.62 -14.00 -0.77
CA PHE A 140 -0.48 -14.92 -0.53
C PHE A 140 -1.13 -14.58 0.81
N GLY A 141 -2.46 -14.54 0.82
CA GLY A 141 -3.25 -14.39 2.03
C GLY A 141 -4.28 -15.51 2.16
N ARG A 142 -4.83 -15.68 3.36
CA ARG A 142 -5.91 -16.61 3.65
C ARG A 142 -7.15 -15.86 4.08
N VAL A 143 -8.30 -16.29 3.59
CA VAL A 143 -9.61 -15.79 4.00
C VAL A 143 -10.57 -16.96 4.06
N LEU A 144 -11.54 -16.93 4.98
CA LEU A 144 -12.59 -17.94 5.04
C LEU A 144 -13.23 -18.13 3.66
N SER A 145 -13.49 -19.37 3.28
CA SER A 145 -13.98 -19.69 1.92
C SER A 145 -15.24 -18.90 1.57
N GLY A 146 -15.22 -18.23 0.41
CA GLY A 146 -16.28 -17.36 -0.08
C GLY A 146 -16.44 -16.03 0.68
N LYS A 147 -15.46 -15.62 1.52
CA LYS A 147 -15.50 -14.39 2.31
C LYS A 147 -14.53 -13.31 1.88
N MET A 148 -13.81 -13.51 0.78
CA MET A 148 -12.99 -12.43 0.23
C MET A 148 -13.85 -11.23 -0.14
N VAL A 149 -13.44 -10.04 0.31
CA VAL A 149 -14.15 -8.80 -0.02
C VAL A 149 -13.74 -8.35 -1.41
N HIS A 150 -14.72 -8.22 -2.30
CA HIS A 150 -14.47 -7.81 -3.67
C HIS A 150 -14.45 -6.27 -3.80
N ARG A 151 -13.91 -5.77 -4.90
CA ARG A 151 -14.07 -4.36 -5.31
C ARG A 151 -15.52 -4.08 -5.72
N SER A 152 -16.25 -5.09 -6.18
CA SER A 152 -17.68 -5.06 -6.49
C SER A 152 -18.51 -5.48 -5.27
N GLY A 153 -19.70 -4.91 -5.11
CA GLY A 153 -20.62 -5.29 -4.02
C GLY A 153 -21.19 -4.12 -3.24
N ALA A 154 -20.69 -2.90 -3.50
CA ALA A 154 -21.25 -1.67 -2.94
C ALA A 154 -22.71 -1.47 -3.37
N ARG A 155 -23.55 -0.97 -2.45
CA ARG A 155 -24.98 -0.76 -2.67
C ARG A 155 -25.37 0.67 -2.35
N PRO A 156 -26.37 1.23 -3.05
CA PRO A 156 -26.91 2.54 -2.69
C PRO A 156 -27.31 2.58 -1.20
N GLY A 157 -26.86 3.62 -0.50
CA GLY A 157 -27.05 3.80 0.93
C GLY A 157 -25.88 3.31 1.80
N ASP A 158 -24.93 2.54 1.24
CA ASP A 158 -23.71 2.21 1.98
C ASP A 158 -22.89 3.47 2.27
N CYS A 159 -22.28 3.53 3.44
CA CYS A 159 -21.31 4.56 3.80
C CYS A 159 -19.98 4.30 3.10
N VAL A 160 -19.37 5.33 2.51
CA VAL A 160 -17.99 5.28 1.99
C VAL A 160 -17.05 5.60 3.14
N VAL A 161 -16.14 4.67 3.44
CA VAL A 161 -15.22 4.78 4.58
C VAL A 161 -13.78 4.66 4.08
N VAL A 162 -12.89 5.47 4.65
CA VAL A 162 -11.46 5.41 4.40
C VAL A 162 -10.69 5.34 5.72
N THR A 163 -9.58 4.61 5.71
CA THR A 163 -8.67 4.52 6.87
C THR A 163 -7.61 5.62 6.84
N GLY A 164 -7.01 5.90 8.01
CA GLY A 164 -5.84 6.76 8.16
C GLY A 164 -6.00 8.18 7.63
N THR A 165 -5.01 8.66 6.86
CA THR A 165 -4.97 10.00 6.24
C THR A 165 -4.62 9.90 4.76
N ILE A 166 -5.18 10.82 3.95
CA ILE A 166 -5.08 10.83 2.50
C ILE A 166 -4.17 11.95 2.01
N GLY A 167 -3.35 11.64 1.01
CA GLY A 167 -2.49 12.60 0.29
C GLY A 167 -1.09 12.77 0.87
N ASP A 168 -0.79 12.19 2.03
CA ASP A 168 0.51 12.34 2.69
C ASP A 168 1.67 11.79 1.85
N ALA A 169 1.48 10.66 1.18
CA ALA A 169 2.52 10.06 0.36
C ALA A 169 2.86 10.92 -0.87
N ALA A 170 1.85 11.49 -1.52
CA ALA A 170 2.05 12.41 -2.65
C ALA A 170 2.82 13.67 -2.23
N LEU A 171 2.53 14.21 -1.04
CA LEU A 171 3.27 15.33 -0.45
C LEU A 171 4.70 14.92 -0.08
N GLY A 172 4.90 13.71 0.45
CA GLY A 172 6.21 13.16 0.76
C GLY A 172 7.10 13.03 -0.48
N LEU A 173 6.55 12.60 -1.60
CA LEU A 173 7.25 12.56 -2.87
C LEU A 173 7.64 13.97 -3.36
N ASP A 174 6.75 14.96 -3.22
CA ASP A 174 7.06 16.36 -3.55
C ASP A 174 8.21 16.90 -2.69
N VAL A 175 8.21 16.58 -1.40
CA VAL A 175 9.32 16.93 -0.48
C VAL A 175 10.62 16.33 -0.94
N LEU A 176 10.67 15.04 -1.25
CA LEU A 176 11.88 14.32 -1.69
C LEU A 176 12.42 14.85 -3.02
N ARG A 177 11.55 15.38 -3.87
CA ARG A 177 11.92 16.02 -5.15
C ARG A 177 12.31 17.50 -5.01
N GLY A 178 12.28 18.06 -3.80
CA GLY A 178 12.56 19.47 -3.59
C GLY A 178 11.50 20.41 -4.16
N GLY A 179 10.26 19.96 -4.25
CA GLY A 179 9.14 20.70 -4.82
C GLY A 179 8.57 21.80 -3.91
N PRO A 180 7.43 22.39 -4.29
CA PRO A 180 6.79 23.48 -3.54
C PRO A 180 6.49 23.14 -2.06
N VAL A 181 6.15 21.88 -1.76
CA VAL A 181 5.91 21.44 -0.38
C VAL A 181 7.18 21.50 0.45
N ALA A 182 8.32 21.04 -0.10
CA ALA A 182 9.62 21.11 0.58
C ALA A 182 9.98 22.56 0.92
N VAL A 183 9.77 23.48 -0.02
CA VAL A 183 10.02 24.92 0.17
C VAL A 183 9.11 25.50 1.26
N ALA A 184 7.83 25.13 1.26
CA ALA A 184 6.84 25.62 2.21
C ALA A 184 7.05 25.10 3.64
N LEU A 185 7.56 23.88 3.81
CA LEU A 185 7.91 23.29 5.10
C LEU A 185 9.19 23.90 5.69
N GLY A 186 10.15 24.28 4.84
CA GLY A 186 11.39 24.95 5.28
C GLY A 186 12.17 24.10 6.30
N GLN A 187 12.19 24.52 7.58
CA GLN A 187 12.92 23.87 8.66
C GLN A 187 12.03 22.94 9.52
N ASP A 188 10.77 22.70 9.14
CA ASP A 188 9.90 21.77 9.86
C ASP A 188 10.33 20.31 9.61
N ALA A 189 11.29 19.85 10.41
CA ALA A 189 11.82 18.51 10.32
C ALA A 189 10.75 17.45 10.62
N THR A 190 9.82 17.71 11.53
CA THR A 190 8.77 16.76 11.94
C THR A 190 7.80 16.50 10.81
N ALA A 191 7.28 17.55 10.17
CA ALA A 191 6.39 17.39 9.03
C ALA A 191 7.11 16.77 7.82
N THR A 192 8.36 17.18 7.57
CA THR A 192 9.21 16.63 6.51
C THR A 192 9.40 15.12 6.69
N GLU A 193 9.79 14.67 7.88
CA GLU A 193 10.00 13.25 8.19
C GLU A 193 8.70 12.45 8.08
N ALA A 194 7.61 12.96 8.65
CA ALA A 194 6.31 12.31 8.61
C ALA A 194 5.82 12.06 7.17
N LEU A 195 5.85 13.09 6.32
CA LEU A 195 5.40 12.99 4.93
C LEU A 195 6.31 12.07 4.09
N THR A 196 7.63 12.23 4.21
CA THR A 196 8.58 11.39 3.47
C THR A 196 8.53 9.93 3.91
N ALA A 197 8.29 9.65 5.20
CA ALA A 197 8.08 8.31 5.70
C ALA A 197 6.82 7.67 5.11
N ARG A 198 5.72 8.41 4.94
CA ARG A 198 4.49 7.89 4.32
C ARG A 198 4.71 7.45 2.88
N TYR A 199 5.48 8.19 2.09
CA TYR A 199 5.83 7.79 0.72
C TYR A 199 6.75 6.57 0.69
N ARG A 200 7.82 6.56 1.53
CA ARG A 200 8.84 5.51 1.52
C ARG A 200 8.38 4.20 2.15
N VAL A 201 7.55 4.29 3.19
CA VAL A 201 7.19 3.15 4.02
C VAL A 201 5.68 3.15 4.27
N PRO A 202 4.89 2.64 3.32
CA PRO A 202 3.44 2.49 3.49
C PRO A 202 3.07 1.78 4.79
N GLN A 203 1.87 2.09 5.32
CA GLN A 203 1.37 1.51 6.57
C GLN A 203 0.12 0.66 6.27
N PRO A 204 0.27 -0.57 5.75
CA PRO A 204 -0.87 -1.40 5.39
C PRO A 204 -1.72 -1.74 6.61
N ARG A 205 -3.03 -1.74 6.42
CA ARG A 205 -4.01 -1.86 7.52
C ARG A 205 -4.41 -3.32 7.82
N ASN A 206 -3.42 -4.23 7.86
CA ASN A 206 -3.64 -5.66 8.08
C ASN A 206 -4.37 -5.97 9.40
N ALA A 207 -4.17 -5.16 10.44
CA ALA A 207 -4.91 -5.28 11.70
C ALA A 207 -6.43 -5.11 11.51
N LEU A 208 -6.87 -4.43 10.43
CA LEU A 208 -8.29 -4.22 10.13
C LEU A 208 -8.88 -5.28 9.18
N ALA A 209 -8.07 -6.18 8.62
CA ALA A 209 -8.52 -7.14 7.60
C ALA A 209 -9.77 -7.94 8.01
N LEU A 210 -9.83 -8.40 9.26
CA LEU A 210 -10.99 -9.14 9.76
C LEU A 210 -12.25 -8.28 9.82
N ALA A 211 -12.14 -7.02 10.23
CA ALA A 211 -13.28 -6.11 10.25
C ALA A 211 -13.76 -5.77 8.81
N VAL A 212 -12.82 -5.60 7.88
CA VAL A 212 -13.16 -5.44 6.45
C VAL A 212 -13.94 -6.65 5.96
N ARG A 213 -13.45 -7.86 6.22
CA ARG A 213 -14.14 -9.12 5.85
C ARG A 213 -15.56 -9.21 6.41
N ASP A 214 -15.74 -8.82 7.67
CA ASP A 214 -16.98 -9.09 8.39
C ASP A 214 -18.04 -7.99 8.14
N TYR A 215 -17.62 -6.77 7.80
CA TYR A 215 -18.54 -5.63 7.73
C TYR A 215 -18.62 -4.95 6.36
N ALA A 216 -17.55 -4.97 5.55
CA ALA A 216 -17.56 -4.26 4.27
C ALA A 216 -18.37 -4.97 3.20
N SER A 217 -19.10 -4.22 2.41
CA SER A 217 -19.82 -4.69 1.21
C SER A 217 -18.90 -4.71 -0.02
N ALA A 218 -17.96 -3.76 -0.11
CA ALA A 218 -16.89 -3.72 -1.12
C ALA A 218 -15.65 -3.05 -0.52
N ALA A 219 -14.46 -3.42 -1.01
CA ALA A 219 -13.22 -2.79 -0.57
C ALA A 219 -12.10 -2.90 -1.60
N MET A 220 -11.19 -1.92 -1.56
CA MET A 220 -9.90 -1.89 -2.21
C MET A 220 -8.96 -1.00 -1.41
N ASP A 221 -7.67 -1.02 -1.71
CA ASP A 221 -6.76 -0.04 -1.16
C ASP A 221 -6.66 1.23 -2.03
N VAL A 222 -6.07 2.27 -1.48
CA VAL A 222 -5.84 3.56 -2.15
C VAL A 222 -4.39 3.62 -2.60
N SER A 223 -4.12 3.16 -3.82
CA SER A 223 -2.78 3.12 -4.42
C SER A 223 -2.58 4.22 -5.46
N ASP A 224 -3.59 4.50 -6.29
CA ASP A 224 -3.51 5.49 -7.38
C ASP A 224 -4.14 6.86 -7.00
N GLY A 225 -4.73 6.92 -5.83
CA GLY A 225 -5.40 8.09 -5.26
C GLY A 225 -6.90 7.86 -5.03
N LEU A 226 -7.40 8.40 -3.92
CA LEU A 226 -8.76 8.18 -3.43
C LEU A 226 -9.83 8.40 -4.52
N ALA A 227 -9.71 9.47 -5.30
CA ALA A 227 -10.73 9.81 -6.30
C ALA A 227 -10.81 8.76 -7.42
N GLY A 228 -9.66 8.30 -7.91
CA GLY A 228 -9.57 7.30 -8.97
C GLY A 228 -9.97 5.90 -8.49
N ASP A 229 -9.52 5.53 -7.31
CA ASP A 229 -9.80 4.21 -6.75
C ASP A 229 -11.28 4.08 -6.35
N LEU A 230 -11.89 5.14 -5.81
CA LEU A 230 -13.34 5.19 -5.61
C LEU A 230 -14.11 5.06 -6.94
N ALA A 231 -13.66 5.73 -7.99
CA ALA A 231 -14.30 5.60 -9.30
C ALA A 231 -14.23 4.15 -9.84
N LYS A 232 -13.11 3.44 -9.63
CA LYS A 232 -12.96 2.02 -9.97
C LYS A 232 -13.89 1.13 -9.15
N LEU A 233 -14.02 1.38 -7.83
CA LEU A 233 -14.91 0.65 -6.94
C LEU A 233 -16.37 0.84 -7.35
N CYS A 234 -16.79 2.09 -7.61
CA CYS A 234 -18.13 2.42 -8.07
C CYS A 234 -18.45 1.75 -9.42
N ALA A 235 -17.52 1.83 -10.38
CA ALA A 235 -17.68 1.20 -11.69
C ALA A 235 -17.84 -0.34 -11.57
N ALA A 236 -17.01 -0.99 -10.75
CA ALA A 236 -17.08 -2.44 -10.50
C ALA A 236 -18.40 -2.86 -9.83
N SER A 237 -19.01 -1.97 -9.05
CA SER A 237 -20.28 -2.21 -8.34
C SER A 237 -21.51 -1.75 -9.12
N GLY A 238 -21.36 -1.03 -10.23
CA GLY A 238 -22.47 -0.46 -10.98
C GLY A 238 -23.22 0.65 -10.24
N VAL A 239 -22.49 1.44 -9.44
CA VAL A 239 -23.04 2.50 -8.58
C VAL A 239 -22.27 3.82 -8.79
N SER A 240 -22.71 4.88 -8.12
CA SER A 240 -22.00 6.17 -7.97
C SER A 240 -21.76 6.46 -6.49
N ALA A 241 -21.16 7.60 -6.17
CA ALA A 241 -20.98 8.06 -4.80
C ALA A 241 -21.03 9.59 -4.69
N ALA A 242 -21.44 10.11 -3.53
CA ALA A 242 -21.28 11.50 -3.13
C ALA A 242 -20.29 11.55 -1.97
N ILE A 243 -19.22 12.30 -2.12
CA ILE A 243 -18.14 12.44 -1.14
C ILE A 243 -18.13 13.85 -0.59
N ASP A 244 -18.09 13.97 0.72
CA ASP A 244 -17.94 15.21 1.47
C ASP A 244 -16.45 15.53 1.62
N LEU A 245 -15.93 16.48 0.86
CA LEU A 245 -14.51 16.86 0.88
C LEU A 245 -14.02 17.26 2.29
N PRO A 246 -14.77 18.03 3.09
CA PRO A 246 -14.39 18.30 4.48
C PRO A 246 -14.29 17.06 5.38
N GLY A 247 -14.96 15.97 5.03
CA GLY A 247 -14.92 14.71 5.77
C GLY A 247 -13.69 13.85 5.48
N ILE A 248 -12.93 14.16 4.43
CA ILE A 248 -11.72 13.40 4.08
C ILE A 248 -10.63 13.64 5.13
N PRO A 249 -10.11 12.59 5.78
CA PRO A 249 -9.12 12.74 6.84
C PRO A 249 -7.77 13.16 6.24
N LEU A 250 -7.23 14.27 6.73
CA LEU A 250 -5.91 14.80 6.38
C LEU A 250 -5.01 14.79 7.61
N SER A 251 -3.72 14.57 7.41
CA SER A 251 -2.73 14.81 8.46
C SER A 251 -2.66 16.30 8.82
N SER A 252 -2.12 16.63 9.98
CA SER A 252 -1.92 18.04 10.37
C SER A 252 -1.04 18.79 9.37
N ALA A 253 -0.02 18.15 8.81
CA ALA A 253 0.84 18.74 7.79
C ALA A 253 0.09 18.99 6.47
N ALA A 254 -0.69 18.02 6.00
CA ALA A 254 -1.49 18.17 4.78
C ALA A 254 -2.57 19.25 4.94
N ALA A 255 -3.24 19.30 6.10
CA ALA A 255 -4.26 20.31 6.42
C ALA A 255 -3.67 21.73 6.48
N ASP A 256 -2.49 21.91 7.09
CA ASP A 256 -1.80 23.21 7.12
C ASP A 256 -1.41 23.67 5.71
N LEU A 257 -0.80 22.80 4.92
CA LEU A 257 -0.40 23.10 3.54
C LEU A 257 -1.60 23.47 2.65
N LEU A 258 -2.73 22.76 2.83
CA LEU A 258 -3.99 23.06 2.14
C LEU A 258 -4.54 24.43 2.58
N ALA A 259 -4.59 24.71 3.89
CA ALA A 259 -5.09 25.96 4.43
C ALA A 259 -4.25 27.18 3.98
N ARG A 260 -2.94 27.00 3.82
CA ARG A 260 -2.02 28.01 3.29
C ARG A 260 -2.06 28.15 1.77
N GLY A 261 -2.84 27.32 1.07
CA GLY A 261 -2.94 27.34 -0.40
C GLY A 261 -1.66 26.89 -1.12
N ILE A 262 -0.77 26.15 -0.45
CA ILE A 262 0.45 25.58 -1.04
C ILE A 262 0.08 24.40 -1.94
N VAL A 263 -0.91 23.62 -1.52
CA VAL A 263 -1.47 22.48 -2.29
C VAL A 263 -2.97 22.63 -2.42
N GLY A 264 -3.54 22.04 -3.47
CA GLY A 264 -5.00 21.95 -3.65
C GLY A 264 -5.54 20.61 -3.15
N ILE A 265 -6.82 20.57 -2.79
CA ILE A 265 -7.49 19.34 -2.38
C ILE A 265 -7.41 18.26 -3.49
N GLU A 266 -7.48 18.65 -4.76
CA GLU A 266 -7.33 17.73 -5.89
C GLU A 266 -5.99 16.99 -5.86
N GLN A 267 -4.90 17.69 -5.52
CA GLN A 267 -3.56 17.07 -5.41
C GLN A 267 -3.53 16.00 -4.32
N LEU A 268 -4.25 16.20 -3.21
CA LEU A 268 -4.30 15.25 -2.11
C LEU A 268 -5.12 14.02 -2.47
N ILE A 269 -6.32 14.19 -3.04
CA ILE A 269 -7.23 13.07 -3.30
C ILE A 269 -6.95 12.31 -4.60
N ALA A 270 -6.17 12.89 -5.53
CA ALA A 270 -5.72 12.25 -6.77
C ALA A 270 -4.24 11.83 -6.72
N GLY A 271 -3.55 12.07 -5.61
CA GLY A 271 -2.20 11.59 -5.36
C GLY A 271 -2.22 10.12 -4.94
N GLY A 272 -1.24 9.35 -5.42
CA GLY A 272 -1.11 7.92 -5.10
C GLY A 272 -0.23 7.64 -3.90
N ASP A 273 0.02 6.35 -3.66
CA ASP A 273 0.94 5.78 -2.66
C ASP A 273 0.46 5.88 -1.19
N ASP A 274 -0.81 6.17 -0.92
CA ASP A 274 -1.32 6.24 0.46
C ASP A 274 -1.45 4.86 1.12
N TYR A 275 -1.84 3.83 0.37
CA TYR A 275 -2.03 2.46 0.84
C TYR A 275 -2.93 2.37 2.08
N GLU A 276 -3.97 3.21 2.10
CA GLU A 276 -5.08 3.14 3.04
C GLU A 276 -6.18 2.24 2.47
N ILE A 277 -7.12 1.77 3.31
CA ILE A 277 -8.27 1.00 2.83
C ILE A 277 -9.42 1.97 2.52
N LEU A 278 -9.95 1.88 1.30
CA LEU A 278 -11.23 2.42 0.88
C LEU A 278 -12.24 1.30 0.87
N CYS A 279 -13.32 1.42 1.65
CA CYS A 279 -14.37 0.44 1.67
C CYS A 279 -15.77 1.06 1.74
N THR A 280 -16.79 0.25 1.43
CA THR A 280 -18.18 0.60 1.65
C THR A 280 -18.75 -0.28 2.73
N VAL A 281 -19.51 0.31 3.66
CA VAL A 281 -20.08 -0.38 4.82
C VAL A 281 -21.56 -0.07 4.89
N PRO A 282 -22.46 -1.07 4.97
CA PRO A 282 -23.89 -0.83 5.22
C PRO A 282 -24.09 0.05 6.46
N GLU A 283 -25.02 0.99 6.40
CA GLU A 283 -25.24 1.97 7.46
C GLU A 283 -25.50 1.30 8.83
N ASP A 284 -26.26 0.21 8.84
CA ASP A 284 -26.57 -0.57 10.04
C ASP A 284 -25.40 -1.33 10.65
N ARG A 285 -24.26 -1.41 9.92
CA ARG A 285 -23.00 -2.05 10.37
C ARG A 285 -21.88 -1.07 10.66
N LEU A 286 -22.07 0.21 10.35
CA LEU A 286 -21.02 1.22 10.46
C LEU A 286 -20.49 1.35 11.89
N GLU A 287 -21.37 1.38 12.90
CA GLU A 287 -20.95 1.50 14.30
C GLU A 287 -20.07 0.31 14.74
N ALA A 288 -20.43 -0.91 14.37
CA ALA A 288 -19.64 -2.10 14.67
C ALA A 288 -18.30 -2.12 13.96
N PHE A 289 -18.24 -1.65 12.71
CA PHE A 289 -17.01 -1.49 11.97
C PHE A 289 -16.07 -0.45 12.62
N VAL A 290 -16.62 0.71 13.00
CA VAL A 290 -15.84 1.78 13.69
C VAL A 290 -15.31 1.29 15.04
N GLU A 291 -16.11 0.54 15.82
CA GLU A 291 -15.63 -0.02 17.09
C GLU A 291 -14.53 -1.07 16.87
N SER A 292 -14.68 -1.93 15.86
CA SER A 292 -13.62 -2.91 15.51
C SER A 292 -12.33 -2.23 15.04
N SER A 293 -12.43 -1.13 14.29
CA SER A 293 -11.27 -0.36 13.85
C SER A 293 -10.58 0.34 15.02
N ARG A 294 -11.34 0.86 15.99
CA ARG A 294 -10.79 1.43 17.22
C ARG A 294 -10.01 0.38 18.04
N GLN A 295 -10.52 -0.84 18.14
CA GLN A 295 -9.85 -1.96 18.81
C GLN A 295 -8.57 -2.39 18.08
N ALA A 296 -8.58 -2.32 16.74
CA ALA A 296 -7.40 -2.57 15.90
C ALA A 296 -6.38 -1.42 15.90
N GLY A 297 -6.70 -0.29 16.54
CA GLY A 297 -5.84 0.90 16.55
C GLY A 297 -5.74 1.61 15.21
N VAL A 298 -6.74 1.43 14.32
CA VAL A 298 -6.79 2.04 12.99
C VAL A 298 -7.88 3.10 12.97
N ALA A 299 -7.51 4.36 12.69
CA ALA A 299 -8.48 5.42 12.50
C ALA A 299 -9.26 5.22 11.21
N VAL A 300 -10.56 5.48 11.23
CA VAL A 300 -11.45 5.45 10.06
C VAL A 300 -12.34 6.68 10.01
N ALA A 301 -12.69 7.11 8.80
CA ALA A 301 -13.61 8.21 8.56
C ALA A 301 -14.68 7.81 7.55
N SER A 302 -15.94 8.06 7.85
CA SER A 302 -17.02 8.02 6.86
C SER A 302 -16.99 9.33 6.08
N ILE A 303 -16.73 9.25 4.78
CA ILE A 303 -16.48 10.40 3.91
C ILE A 303 -17.59 10.64 2.89
N GLY A 304 -18.64 9.84 2.87
CA GLY A 304 -19.73 9.98 1.92
C GLY A 304 -20.65 8.77 1.86
N THR A 305 -21.48 8.72 0.82
CA THR A 305 -22.50 7.69 0.64
C THR A 305 -22.53 7.20 -0.81
N ILE A 306 -22.80 5.91 -0.98
CA ILE A 306 -23.01 5.28 -2.29
C ILE A 306 -24.39 5.65 -2.81
N LEU A 307 -24.44 6.04 -4.08
CA LEU A 307 -25.65 6.46 -4.79
C LEU A 307 -26.03 5.45 -5.88
N ALA A 308 -27.31 5.40 -6.19
CA ALA A 308 -27.80 4.65 -7.36
C ALA A 308 -27.34 5.31 -8.67
N GLY A 309 -27.13 4.49 -9.71
CA GLY A 309 -26.70 4.93 -11.04
C GLY A 309 -25.20 4.75 -11.27
N THR A 310 -24.78 4.90 -12.53
CA THR A 310 -23.42 4.60 -12.98
C THR A 310 -22.62 5.88 -13.32
N ALA A 311 -23.06 7.04 -12.83
CA ALA A 311 -22.33 8.29 -12.97
C ALA A 311 -21.01 8.22 -12.20
N ARG A 312 -20.04 9.05 -12.57
CA ARG A 312 -18.80 9.18 -11.79
C ARG A 312 -19.12 9.70 -10.38
N PRO A 313 -18.34 9.30 -9.37
CA PRO A 313 -18.46 9.89 -8.04
C PRO A 313 -18.33 11.40 -8.07
N VAL A 314 -19.13 12.10 -7.28
CA VAL A 314 -19.09 13.55 -7.11
C VAL A 314 -18.42 13.90 -5.78
N PHE A 315 -17.63 14.98 -5.79
CA PHE A 315 -16.92 15.48 -4.62
C PHE A 315 -17.49 16.85 -4.27
N LEU A 316 -18.05 16.99 -3.07
CA LEU A 316 -18.80 18.15 -2.64
C LEU A 316 -17.99 18.98 -1.63
N ASP A 317 -17.91 20.29 -1.86
CA ASP A 317 -17.33 21.22 -0.88
C ASP A 317 -18.27 21.47 0.32
N ALA A 318 -17.80 22.24 1.30
CA ALA A 318 -18.58 22.59 2.50
C ALA A 318 -19.91 23.34 2.20
N GLN A 319 -20.08 23.83 0.99
CA GLN A 319 -21.31 24.49 0.52
C GLN A 319 -22.19 23.56 -0.35
N GLY A 320 -21.80 22.28 -0.49
CA GLY A 320 -22.49 21.31 -1.33
C GLY A 320 -22.28 21.52 -2.83
N ARG A 321 -21.28 22.28 -3.26
CA ARG A 321 -20.95 22.50 -4.66
C ARG A 321 -19.98 21.42 -5.12
N GLU A 322 -20.22 20.90 -6.33
CA GLU A 322 -19.35 19.89 -6.91
C GLU A 322 -17.97 20.47 -7.31
N LEU A 323 -16.93 19.81 -6.88
CA LEU A 323 -15.57 20.03 -7.36
C LEU A 323 -15.33 19.23 -8.64
N VAL A 324 -15.10 19.90 -9.74
CA VAL A 324 -14.73 19.25 -10.99
C VAL A 324 -13.25 18.94 -10.99
N LEU A 325 -12.92 17.66 -10.86
CA LEU A 325 -11.54 17.16 -10.85
C LEU A 325 -11.00 17.12 -12.29
N LYS A 326 -9.81 17.68 -12.50
CA LYS A 326 -9.09 17.64 -13.79
C LYS A 326 -8.45 16.27 -14.01
N ARG A 327 -8.03 15.64 -12.93
CA ARG A 327 -7.40 14.32 -12.89
C ARG A 327 -7.94 13.52 -11.71
N LEU A 328 -8.25 12.24 -11.93
CA LEU A 328 -8.79 11.37 -10.87
C LEU A 328 -7.72 10.56 -10.15
N SER A 329 -6.64 10.18 -10.84
CA SER A 329 -5.61 9.28 -10.32
C SER A 329 -4.26 9.49 -10.97
N TYR A 330 -3.23 8.90 -10.39
CA TYR A 330 -1.97 8.64 -11.08
C TYR A 330 -2.20 7.66 -12.23
N SER A 331 -1.43 7.77 -13.32
CA SER A 331 -1.46 6.84 -14.44
C SER A 331 -0.04 6.61 -14.95
N HIS A 332 0.31 5.35 -15.21
CA HIS A 332 1.59 4.95 -15.79
C HIS A 332 1.67 5.19 -17.31
N PHE A 333 0.54 5.34 -18.00
CA PHE A 333 0.40 5.46 -19.46
C PHE A 333 -0.55 6.58 -19.86
#